data_552c0f5e5c056bab3f74e58ea04176bb
#
_entry.id   552c0f5e5c056bab3f74e58ea04176bb
#
_cell.length_a   1.000
_cell.length_b   1.000
_cell.length_c   1.000
_cell.angle_alpha   90.00
_cell.angle_beta   90.00
_cell.angle_gamma   90.00
#
_symmetry.space_group_name_H-M   'P 1'
#
loop_
_entity.id
_entity.type
_entity.pdbx_description
1 polymer ?
#
loop_
_entity_poly.entity_id
_entity_poly.type
_entity_poly.pdbx_seq_one_letter_code
_entity_poly.pdbx_strand_id
1 'polypeptide(L)'
;MVCSSFLFSTASRAQDNSSTIDLTVDSFREFTMLSSTLDEYQVYFTGENHTFATFNTQFQLKFLKYLHQTQNVKHFMFEQSPGFSYIINKVVIEDKTTHLHFLDDMFFAPFYEMVKELRKYNDTLALEDKIKMHGIDIERFPAFSVYALSLMVDTLDKSGKGGQVFEQIKALASSEYAESGPEAFYSEPTGEFNFGFGEVSAWTSLQSIILGAYEFEKELRPILGNDSTTFYSIIESLEIGHEWYITELEGDVKSPIIRERFMADEFLRVYTADSISKYYGQFGRCHLHKDAREKNCYDYYMNSIANRINEVHPSLNNEVMVIPIFYTKSRDFDKDVIESLELETRYTESEESFIIDLAYKGGDHAIAGFYENLPYVIISNAKSDMFEFEAYEWGEEISEIVHLSVGVGYSFFNKLNKLNFKMNELGLGQFNTRVLTQTYSFDYFIFGENGSSISYVHYPEFSNGDRFTLKGGNFTIGGNYPIGSKFFLTAFGFDLGYGQFKLTETLISETPNLIQIDSKNKVVYRNDVFTLDPNIQFRLALPVIGFHVKAGYAFDISGKYWRLDEPATNFAKTSFSAAYVQVGASLNFKN
;
A
#
# COMPACT_ATOMS: atom_id res chain seq x y z
N MET A 1 -43.18 -46.11 -49.46
CA MET A 1 -42.83 -44.69 -49.55
C MET A 1 -42.89 -44.12 -48.16
N VAL A 2 -41.74 -44.05 -47.49
CA VAL A 2 -41.67 -43.52 -46.10
C VAL A 2 -40.98 -42.15 -46.25
N CYS A 3 -41.72 -41.09 -46.04
CA CYS A 3 -41.20 -39.73 -45.94
C CYS A 3 -40.63 -39.50 -44.54
N SER A 4 -39.31 -39.50 -44.44
CA SER A 4 -38.56 -39.01 -43.26
C SER A 4 -38.54 -37.49 -43.30
N SER A 5 -39.33 -36.82 -42.48
CA SER A 5 -39.22 -35.39 -42.20
C SER A 5 -38.04 -35.14 -41.30
N PHE A 6 -36.97 -34.62 -41.84
CA PHE A 6 -35.88 -34.02 -41.07
C PHE A 6 -36.37 -32.70 -40.47
N LEU A 7 -36.69 -32.71 -39.19
CA LEU A 7 -36.82 -31.51 -38.39
C LEU A 7 -35.39 -30.94 -38.16
N PHE A 8 -35.00 -29.95 -38.96
CA PHE A 8 -33.91 -29.08 -38.58
C PHE A 8 -34.32 -28.23 -37.39
N SER A 9 -33.94 -28.67 -36.20
CA SER A 9 -33.91 -27.80 -35.04
C SER A 9 -32.84 -26.73 -35.31
N THR A 10 -33.26 -25.59 -35.84
CA THR A 10 -32.45 -24.36 -35.74
C THR A 10 -32.42 -23.97 -34.27
N ALA A 11 -31.42 -24.46 -33.55
CA ALA A 11 -31.05 -23.84 -32.30
C ALA A 11 -30.72 -22.37 -32.64
N SER A 12 -31.69 -21.50 -32.41
CA SER A 12 -31.45 -20.05 -32.35
C SER A 12 -30.37 -19.86 -31.32
N ARG A 13 -29.12 -19.72 -31.73
CA ARG A 13 -28.09 -19.19 -30.83
C ARG A 13 -28.61 -17.84 -30.39
N ALA A 14 -29.01 -17.78 -29.17
CA ALA A 14 -29.36 -16.54 -28.55
C ALA A 14 -28.15 -15.62 -28.70
N GLN A 15 -28.36 -14.47 -29.33
CA GLN A 15 -27.32 -13.49 -29.59
C GLN A 15 -27.05 -12.79 -28.27
N ASP A 16 -25.86 -12.97 -27.70
CA ASP A 16 -25.48 -12.27 -26.44
C ASP A 16 -25.69 -10.78 -26.64
N ASN A 17 -26.45 -10.19 -25.75
CA ASN A 17 -26.64 -8.75 -25.72
C ASN A 17 -25.42 -8.11 -25.04
N SER A 18 -24.53 -7.56 -25.83
CA SER A 18 -23.29 -6.95 -25.36
C SER A 18 -22.91 -5.73 -26.18
N SER A 19 -22.12 -4.85 -25.59
CA SER A 19 -21.58 -3.67 -26.26
C SER A 19 -20.09 -3.52 -25.96
N THR A 20 -19.30 -3.22 -26.99
CA THR A 20 -17.87 -2.93 -26.85
C THR A 20 -17.67 -1.55 -26.22
N ILE A 21 -16.78 -1.47 -25.23
CA ILE A 21 -16.37 -0.22 -24.59
C ILE A 21 -15.20 0.37 -25.37
N ASP A 22 -15.38 1.52 -25.97
CA ASP A 22 -14.33 2.30 -26.61
C ASP A 22 -14.04 3.57 -25.79
N LEU A 23 -12.94 3.58 -25.04
CA LEU A 23 -12.54 4.71 -24.20
C LEU A 23 -11.86 5.84 -24.99
N THR A 24 -11.58 5.64 -26.29
CA THR A 24 -10.86 6.61 -27.12
C THR A 24 -11.78 7.61 -27.82
N VAL A 25 -13.07 7.29 -27.96
CA VAL A 25 -14.05 8.15 -28.62
C VAL A 25 -14.98 8.85 -27.62
N ASP A 26 -15.32 10.09 -27.91
CA ASP A 26 -16.25 10.88 -27.10
C ASP A 26 -17.71 10.60 -27.51
N SER A 27 -18.11 9.33 -27.42
CA SER A 27 -19.48 8.86 -27.64
C SER A 27 -19.87 7.91 -26.51
N PHE A 28 -21.17 7.74 -26.27
CA PHE A 28 -21.71 6.89 -25.20
C PHE A 28 -22.54 5.73 -25.73
N ARG A 29 -22.28 5.31 -26.97
CA ARG A 29 -23.10 4.26 -27.64
C ARG A 29 -23.09 2.96 -26.86
N GLU A 30 -21.95 2.60 -26.29
CA GLU A 30 -21.75 1.40 -25.49
C GLU A 30 -22.68 1.34 -24.27
N PHE A 31 -23.03 2.46 -23.70
CA PHE A 31 -23.89 2.54 -22.52
C PHE A 31 -25.39 2.57 -22.84
N THR A 32 -25.78 2.69 -24.11
CA THR A 32 -27.22 2.78 -24.48
C THR A 32 -28.00 1.52 -24.12
N MET A 33 -27.34 0.37 -24.04
CA MET A 33 -27.96 -0.88 -23.60
C MET A 33 -28.40 -0.83 -22.12
N LEU A 34 -27.81 0.05 -21.32
CA LEU A 34 -28.16 0.22 -19.90
C LEU A 34 -29.39 1.13 -19.72
N SER A 35 -29.74 1.94 -20.70
CA SER A 35 -30.66 3.07 -20.54
C SER A 35 -32.03 2.71 -19.95
N SER A 36 -32.61 1.57 -20.35
CA SER A 36 -33.92 1.14 -19.82
C SER A 36 -33.87 0.70 -18.36
N THR A 37 -32.72 0.20 -17.91
CA THR A 37 -32.54 -0.30 -16.54
C THR A 37 -32.10 0.82 -15.60
N LEU A 38 -31.31 1.80 -16.08
CA LEU A 38 -30.79 2.89 -15.23
C LEU A 38 -31.89 3.75 -14.61
N ASP A 39 -33.05 3.87 -15.27
CA ASP A 39 -34.18 4.67 -14.76
C ASP A 39 -34.75 4.10 -13.44
N GLU A 40 -34.55 2.82 -13.19
CA GLU A 40 -35.05 2.09 -12.01
C GLU A 40 -34.21 2.32 -10.75
N TYR A 41 -33.04 2.99 -10.86
CA TYR A 41 -32.08 3.12 -9.75
C TYR A 41 -31.76 4.58 -9.42
N GLN A 42 -31.47 4.82 -8.14
CA GLN A 42 -31.01 6.10 -7.59
C GLN A 42 -29.47 6.15 -7.48
N VAL A 43 -28.85 4.99 -7.25
CA VAL A 43 -27.41 4.86 -6.99
C VAL A 43 -26.82 3.84 -7.95
N TYR A 44 -25.73 4.23 -8.58
CA TYR A 44 -24.97 3.39 -9.51
C TYR A 44 -23.59 3.16 -8.95
N PHE A 45 -23.18 1.92 -8.81
CA PHE A 45 -21.83 1.55 -8.40
C PHE A 45 -21.14 0.70 -9.45
N THR A 46 -19.87 0.98 -9.70
CA THR A 46 -18.99 0.12 -10.47
C THR A 46 -17.88 -0.42 -9.58
N GLY A 47 -17.66 -1.74 -9.63
CA GLY A 47 -16.68 -2.44 -8.79
C GLY A 47 -15.40 -2.74 -9.56
N GLU A 48 -14.26 -2.26 -9.08
CA GLU A 48 -12.98 -2.33 -9.78
C GLU A 48 -11.94 -3.19 -9.05
N ASN A 49 -10.83 -3.45 -9.76
CA ASN A 49 -9.55 -3.82 -9.19
C ASN A 49 -8.58 -2.65 -9.37
N HIS A 50 -8.04 -2.13 -8.28
CA HIS A 50 -7.18 -0.93 -8.28
C HIS A 50 -5.92 -1.05 -9.12
N THR A 51 -5.48 -2.27 -9.46
CA THR A 51 -4.29 -2.50 -10.28
C THR A 51 -4.45 -2.09 -11.75
N PHE A 52 -5.66 -1.70 -12.18
CA PHE A 52 -5.99 -1.29 -13.55
C PHE A 52 -6.37 0.20 -13.60
N ALA A 53 -5.55 1.05 -12.99
CA ALA A 53 -5.86 2.45 -12.74
C ALA A 53 -6.19 3.25 -14.02
N THR A 54 -5.47 3.05 -15.12
CA THR A 54 -5.73 3.74 -16.40
C THR A 54 -7.11 3.39 -16.95
N PHE A 55 -7.44 2.11 -17.03
CA PHE A 55 -8.77 1.69 -17.48
C PHE A 55 -9.86 2.21 -16.54
N ASN A 56 -9.66 2.04 -15.24
CA ASN A 56 -10.62 2.41 -14.22
C ASN A 56 -10.97 3.89 -14.29
N THR A 57 -9.99 4.77 -14.31
CA THR A 57 -10.20 6.22 -14.31
C THR A 57 -10.81 6.73 -15.63
N GLN A 58 -10.40 6.17 -16.76
CA GLN A 58 -10.98 6.51 -18.07
C GLN A 58 -12.45 6.04 -18.18
N PHE A 59 -12.70 4.80 -17.78
CA PHE A 59 -14.06 4.24 -17.75
C PHE A 59 -14.95 5.04 -16.79
N GLN A 60 -14.50 5.26 -15.58
CA GLN A 60 -15.18 6.02 -14.54
C GLN A 60 -15.61 7.41 -15.04
N LEU A 61 -14.67 8.15 -15.63
CA LEU A 61 -14.98 9.49 -16.16
C LEU A 61 -16.00 9.43 -17.29
N LYS A 62 -15.84 8.49 -18.22
CA LYS A 62 -16.73 8.35 -19.36
C LYS A 62 -18.13 7.93 -18.94
N PHE A 63 -18.24 6.97 -18.02
CA PHE A 63 -19.52 6.51 -17.50
C PHE A 63 -20.19 7.60 -16.63
N LEU A 64 -19.42 8.33 -15.83
CA LEU A 64 -19.91 9.48 -15.07
C LEU A 64 -20.51 10.57 -15.98
N LYS A 65 -19.83 10.93 -17.07
CA LYS A 65 -20.35 11.90 -18.06
C LYS A 65 -21.64 11.39 -18.72
N TYR A 66 -21.72 10.11 -19.05
CA TYR A 66 -22.94 9.50 -19.56
C TYR A 66 -24.09 9.58 -18.57
N LEU A 67 -23.88 9.17 -17.32
CA LEU A 67 -24.88 9.22 -16.27
C LEU A 67 -25.30 10.65 -15.94
N HIS A 68 -24.37 11.60 -15.98
CA HIS A 68 -24.70 13.01 -15.80
C HIS A 68 -25.68 13.50 -16.90
N GLN A 69 -25.41 13.17 -18.16
CA GLN A 69 -26.24 13.63 -19.30
C GLN A 69 -27.59 12.92 -19.39
N THR A 70 -27.69 11.65 -18.98
CA THR A 70 -28.89 10.83 -19.16
C THR A 70 -29.70 10.62 -17.90
N GLN A 71 -29.05 10.62 -16.73
CA GLN A 71 -29.64 10.32 -15.44
C GLN A 71 -29.57 11.48 -14.44
N ASN A 72 -29.02 12.63 -14.85
CA ASN A 72 -28.81 13.80 -13.98
C ASN A 72 -27.97 13.50 -12.73
N VAL A 73 -26.97 12.61 -12.85
CA VAL A 73 -26.01 12.31 -11.76
C VAL A 73 -25.09 13.51 -11.57
N LYS A 74 -25.14 14.15 -10.40
CA LYS A 74 -24.30 15.31 -10.03
C LYS A 74 -23.32 15.00 -8.91
N HIS A 75 -23.41 13.83 -8.31
CA HIS A 75 -22.59 13.40 -7.18
C HIS A 75 -21.80 12.16 -7.57
N PHE A 76 -20.47 12.29 -7.45
CA PHE A 76 -19.54 11.21 -7.67
C PHE A 76 -18.88 10.80 -6.36
N MET A 77 -19.11 9.54 -5.94
CA MET A 77 -18.57 8.94 -4.72
C MET A 77 -17.30 8.17 -5.04
N PHE A 78 -16.30 8.25 -4.19
CA PHE A 78 -15.06 7.49 -4.40
C PHE A 78 -14.36 7.14 -3.07
N GLU A 79 -13.46 6.18 -3.13
CA GLU A 79 -12.79 5.53 -2.00
C GLU A 79 -11.63 6.39 -1.47
N GLN A 80 -11.95 7.61 -1.03
CA GLN A 80 -11.04 8.55 -0.39
C GLN A 80 -11.77 9.31 0.72
N SER A 81 -11.01 10.00 1.56
CA SER A 81 -11.58 10.75 2.69
C SER A 81 -12.36 12.00 2.28
N PRO A 82 -13.27 12.49 3.14
CA PRO A 82 -13.93 13.77 2.96
C PRO A 82 -12.96 14.95 2.83
N GLY A 83 -11.82 14.91 3.53
CA GLY A 83 -10.77 15.92 3.44
C GLY A 83 -10.15 15.97 2.05
N PHE A 84 -9.80 14.81 1.51
CA PHE A 84 -9.28 14.71 0.15
C PHE A 84 -10.29 15.25 -0.89
N SER A 85 -11.56 14.87 -0.78
CA SER A 85 -12.60 15.35 -1.71
C SER A 85 -12.84 16.86 -1.64
N TYR A 86 -12.68 17.46 -0.45
CA TYR A 86 -12.75 18.91 -0.32
C TYR A 86 -11.67 19.61 -1.15
N ILE A 87 -10.43 19.11 -1.09
CA ILE A 87 -9.31 19.65 -1.91
C ILE A 87 -9.61 19.48 -3.40
N ILE A 88 -10.07 18.29 -3.83
CA ILE A 88 -10.41 18.02 -5.22
C ILE A 88 -11.52 18.96 -5.72
N ASN A 89 -12.55 19.22 -4.92
CA ASN A 89 -13.64 20.13 -5.30
C ASN A 89 -13.16 21.59 -5.46
N LYS A 90 -12.11 22.02 -4.74
CA LYS A 90 -11.47 23.32 -5.02
C LYS A 90 -10.90 23.39 -6.44
N VAL A 91 -10.49 22.26 -6.99
CA VAL A 91 -9.97 22.16 -8.37
C VAL A 91 -11.12 22.03 -9.38
N VAL A 92 -12.00 21.02 -9.21
CA VAL A 92 -12.99 20.66 -10.24
C VAL A 92 -14.18 21.62 -10.30
N ILE A 93 -14.45 22.39 -9.25
CA ILE A 93 -15.57 23.31 -9.16
C ILE A 93 -15.12 24.77 -9.17
N GLU A 94 -14.09 25.12 -8.35
CA GLU A 94 -13.68 26.50 -8.09
C GLU A 94 -12.48 26.95 -8.94
N ASP A 95 -11.92 26.11 -9.79
CA ASP A 95 -10.77 26.41 -10.66
C ASP A 95 -9.46 26.75 -9.91
N LYS A 96 -9.29 26.24 -8.71
CA LYS A 96 -8.09 26.47 -7.91
C LYS A 96 -7.04 25.39 -8.16
N THR A 97 -6.44 25.38 -9.33
CA THR A 97 -5.44 24.38 -9.77
C THR A 97 -4.17 24.34 -8.94
N THR A 98 -3.90 25.39 -8.15
CA THR A 98 -2.75 25.41 -7.24
C THR A 98 -2.76 24.28 -6.22
N HIS A 99 -3.94 23.68 -5.95
CA HIS A 99 -4.05 22.54 -5.04
C HIS A 99 -3.70 21.20 -5.69
N LEU A 100 -3.49 21.16 -7.01
CA LEU A 100 -3.13 19.92 -7.72
C LEU A 100 -1.75 19.38 -7.34
N HIS A 101 -0.84 20.23 -6.85
CA HIS A 101 0.50 19.77 -6.45
C HIS A 101 0.47 18.68 -5.36
N PHE A 102 -0.57 18.61 -4.54
CA PHE A 102 -0.77 17.52 -3.58
C PHE A 102 -1.07 16.17 -4.25
N LEU A 103 -1.44 16.17 -5.52
CA LEU A 103 -1.76 14.96 -6.27
C LEU A 103 -0.56 14.43 -7.06
N ASP A 104 0.39 15.31 -7.40
CA ASP A 104 1.50 14.97 -8.30
C ASP A 104 2.42 13.88 -7.73
N ASP A 105 2.62 13.87 -6.41
CA ASP A 105 3.56 12.96 -5.75
C ASP A 105 2.91 11.71 -5.14
N MET A 106 1.58 11.72 -4.94
CA MET A 106 0.91 10.69 -4.14
C MET A 106 -0.12 9.86 -4.90
N PHE A 107 -0.55 10.29 -6.09
CA PHE A 107 -1.55 9.56 -6.86
C PHE A 107 -1.05 9.17 -8.24
N PHE A 108 -1.56 8.02 -8.69
CA PHE A 108 -1.28 7.54 -10.04
C PHE A 108 -1.66 8.60 -11.07
N ALA A 109 -0.78 8.84 -12.03
CA ALA A 109 -1.00 9.79 -13.11
C ALA A 109 -2.40 9.68 -13.78
N PRO A 110 -3.01 8.48 -13.94
CA PRO A 110 -4.38 8.36 -14.45
C PRO A 110 -5.45 9.08 -13.64
N PHE A 111 -5.37 9.09 -12.30
CA PHE A 111 -6.35 9.81 -11.46
C PHE A 111 -6.20 11.34 -11.61
N TYR A 112 -4.97 11.81 -11.65
CA TYR A 112 -4.68 13.22 -11.88
C TYR A 112 -5.25 13.70 -13.22
N GLU A 113 -5.06 12.94 -14.29
CA GLU A 113 -5.62 13.25 -15.60
C GLU A 113 -7.17 13.21 -15.59
N MET A 114 -7.77 12.25 -14.87
CA MET A 114 -9.22 12.21 -14.69
C MET A 114 -9.76 13.49 -14.03
N VAL A 115 -9.11 13.97 -12.97
CA VAL A 115 -9.49 15.21 -12.27
C VAL A 115 -9.43 16.41 -13.23
N LYS A 116 -8.37 16.51 -14.04
CA LYS A 116 -8.22 17.57 -15.04
C LYS A 116 -9.32 17.53 -16.11
N GLU A 117 -9.64 16.34 -16.60
CA GLU A 117 -10.70 16.17 -17.61
C GLU A 117 -12.09 16.40 -17.03
N LEU A 118 -12.34 16.00 -15.77
CA LEU A 118 -13.59 16.31 -15.08
C LEU A 118 -13.74 17.82 -14.86
N ARG A 119 -12.68 18.52 -14.52
CA ARG A 119 -12.68 19.98 -14.43
C ARG A 119 -13.06 20.60 -15.75
N LYS A 120 -12.41 20.24 -16.88
CA LYS A 120 -12.75 20.75 -18.21
C LYS A 120 -14.23 20.51 -18.54
N TYR A 121 -14.76 19.35 -18.17
CA TYR A 121 -16.17 19.06 -18.34
C TYR A 121 -17.05 19.98 -17.50
N ASN A 122 -16.73 20.14 -16.22
CA ASN A 122 -17.45 21.04 -15.31
C ASN A 122 -17.42 22.53 -15.77
N ASP A 123 -16.35 22.95 -16.45
CA ASP A 123 -16.26 24.33 -16.97
C ASP A 123 -17.25 24.59 -18.12
N THR A 124 -17.82 23.56 -18.73
CA THR A 124 -18.89 23.67 -19.73
C THR A 124 -20.28 23.73 -19.12
N LEU A 125 -20.42 23.53 -17.79
CA LEU A 125 -21.70 23.43 -17.10
C LEU A 125 -22.03 24.70 -16.28
N ALA A 126 -23.32 24.93 -16.03
CA ALA A 126 -23.76 25.89 -15.02
C ALA A 126 -23.34 25.41 -13.62
N LEU A 127 -23.21 26.32 -12.67
CA LEU A 127 -22.70 26.00 -11.33
C LEU A 127 -23.52 24.90 -10.61
N GLU A 128 -24.85 24.96 -10.76
CA GLU A 128 -25.80 24.01 -10.19
C GLU A 128 -25.80 22.63 -10.85
N ASP A 129 -25.18 22.52 -12.04
CA ASP A 129 -25.10 21.30 -12.81
C ASP A 129 -23.71 20.64 -12.71
N LYS A 130 -22.73 21.34 -12.11
CA LYS A 130 -21.39 20.79 -11.95
C LYS A 130 -21.40 19.51 -11.11
N ILE A 131 -20.61 18.54 -11.55
CA ILE A 131 -20.39 17.28 -10.82
C ILE A 131 -19.50 17.56 -9.61
N LYS A 132 -19.96 17.15 -8.43
CA LYS A 132 -19.23 17.22 -7.16
C LYS A 132 -18.64 15.87 -6.82
N MET A 133 -17.41 15.86 -6.33
CA MET A 133 -16.73 14.67 -5.85
C MET A 133 -16.90 14.54 -4.34
N HIS A 134 -17.23 13.35 -3.87
CA HIS A 134 -17.41 13.04 -2.46
C HIS A 134 -16.52 11.86 -2.06
N GLY A 135 -15.50 12.12 -1.27
CA GLY A 135 -14.75 11.09 -0.59
C GLY A 135 -15.56 10.60 0.60
N ILE A 136 -15.84 9.32 0.64
CA ILE A 136 -16.69 8.73 1.68
C ILE A 136 -15.96 7.68 2.53
N ASP A 137 -14.66 7.55 2.37
CA ASP A 137 -13.82 6.64 3.15
C ASP A 137 -13.25 7.33 4.40
N ILE A 138 -12.78 6.53 5.34
CA ILE A 138 -12.01 7.02 6.48
C ILE A 138 -10.74 7.75 6.03
N GLU A 139 -10.18 8.57 6.90
CA GLU A 139 -8.91 9.21 6.59
C GLU A 139 -7.75 8.25 6.84
N ARG A 140 -7.09 7.84 5.76
CA ARG A 140 -5.89 6.99 5.81
C ARG A 140 -4.59 7.78 5.70
N PHE A 141 -4.67 9.03 5.22
CA PHE A 141 -3.54 9.94 5.05
C PHE A 141 -3.85 11.31 5.69
N PRO A 142 -3.74 11.44 7.02
CA PRO A 142 -4.21 12.60 7.78
C PRO A 142 -3.73 13.95 7.29
N ALA A 143 -2.59 14.01 6.62
CA ALA A 143 -2.05 15.21 6.01
C ALA A 143 -3.06 15.91 5.06
N PHE A 144 -3.82 15.13 4.27
CA PHE A 144 -4.86 15.69 3.39
C PHE A 144 -5.98 16.36 4.17
N SER A 145 -6.50 15.69 5.20
CA SER A 145 -7.56 16.24 6.03
C SER A 145 -7.11 17.46 6.82
N VAL A 146 -5.91 17.44 7.36
CA VAL A 146 -5.32 18.59 8.05
C VAL A 146 -5.17 19.78 7.10
N TYR A 147 -4.70 19.54 5.88
CA TYR A 147 -4.62 20.59 4.86
C TYR A 147 -6.01 21.11 4.46
N ALA A 148 -6.99 20.23 4.21
CA ALA A 148 -8.36 20.61 3.91
C ALA A 148 -8.97 21.49 5.01
N LEU A 149 -8.83 21.07 6.27
CA LEU A 149 -9.27 21.85 7.44
C LEU A 149 -8.58 23.24 7.48
N SER A 150 -7.28 23.31 7.17
CA SER A 150 -6.56 24.59 7.16
C SER A 150 -7.11 25.53 6.10
N LEU A 151 -7.48 25.05 4.93
CA LEU A 151 -8.13 25.84 3.87
C LEU A 151 -9.51 26.36 4.31
N MET A 152 -10.28 25.52 5.03
CA MET A 152 -11.60 25.92 5.53
C MET A 152 -11.52 27.06 6.55
N VAL A 153 -10.52 27.01 7.44
CA VAL A 153 -10.41 27.97 8.56
C VAL A 153 -9.53 29.18 8.27
N ASP A 154 -8.97 29.28 7.05
CA ASP A 154 -7.97 30.31 6.74
C ASP A 154 -8.47 31.74 6.93
N THR A 155 -9.69 32.02 6.53
CA THR A 155 -10.29 33.36 6.56
C THR A 155 -11.28 33.57 7.70
N LEU A 156 -11.46 32.55 8.58
CA LEU A 156 -12.47 32.60 9.64
C LEU A 156 -11.99 33.40 10.86
N ASP A 157 -12.96 33.94 11.63
CA ASP A 157 -12.71 34.62 12.90
C ASP A 157 -12.16 33.62 13.93
N LYS A 158 -11.02 33.95 14.50
CA LYS A 158 -10.28 33.12 15.46
C LYS A 158 -10.50 33.60 16.91
N SER A 159 -11.42 34.51 17.14
CA SER A 159 -11.78 34.96 18.48
C SER A 159 -12.53 33.87 19.24
N GLY A 160 -12.34 33.83 20.57
CA GLY A 160 -12.99 32.86 21.43
C GLY A 160 -12.25 31.50 21.55
N LYS A 161 -12.85 30.57 22.28
CA LYS A 161 -12.24 29.24 22.53
C LYS A 161 -12.24 28.37 21.27
N GLY A 162 -13.29 28.44 20.46
CA GLY A 162 -13.35 27.78 19.15
C GLY A 162 -12.24 28.25 18.22
N GLY A 163 -11.84 29.52 18.29
CA GLY A 163 -10.73 30.07 17.52
C GLY A 163 -9.38 29.40 17.79
N GLN A 164 -9.18 28.85 18.99
CA GLN A 164 -7.97 28.10 19.33
C GLN A 164 -7.85 26.81 18.51
N VAL A 165 -8.96 26.14 18.21
CA VAL A 165 -8.99 24.95 17.34
C VAL A 165 -8.50 25.31 15.93
N PHE A 166 -8.94 26.46 15.40
CA PHE A 166 -8.50 26.93 14.09
C PHE A 166 -6.99 27.25 14.05
N GLU A 167 -6.46 27.85 15.14
CA GLU A 167 -5.00 28.07 15.25
C GLU A 167 -4.22 26.76 15.34
N GLN A 168 -4.72 25.75 16.07
CA GLN A 168 -4.09 24.43 16.14
C GLN A 168 -4.08 23.73 14.77
N ILE A 169 -5.20 23.79 14.02
CA ILE A 169 -5.27 23.25 12.66
C ILE A 169 -4.20 23.91 11.77
N LYS A 170 -4.09 25.23 11.78
CA LYS A 170 -3.09 25.95 10.98
C LYS A 170 -1.67 25.64 11.40
N ALA A 171 -1.41 25.57 12.69
CA ALA A 171 -0.11 25.21 13.21
C ALA A 171 0.31 23.81 12.75
N LEU A 172 -0.60 22.83 12.84
CA LEU A 172 -0.33 21.46 12.40
C LEU A 172 -0.12 21.37 10.87
N ALA A 173 -0.95 22.07 10.08
CA ALA A 173 -0.81 22.12 8.62
C ALA A 173 0.47 22.83 8.13
N SER A 174 1.08 23.66 8.97
CA SER A 174 2.34 24.37 8.67
C SER A 174 3.55 23.75 9.34
N SER A 175 3.39 22.64 10.04
CA SER A 175 4.46 21.93 10.74
C SER A 175 5.25 21.01 9.79
N GLU A 176 6.36 20.48 10.28
CA GLU A 176 7.12 19.43 9.59
C GLU A 176 6.33 18.14 9.33
N TYR A 177 5.20 17.96 10.01
CA TYR A 177 4.32 16.79 9.81
C TYR A 177 3.35 16.95 8.64
N ALA A 178 3.28 18.11 7.99
CA ALA A 178 2.32 18.40 6.92
C ALA A 178 2.39 17.40 5.74
N GLU A 179 3.56 16.78 5.53
CA GLU A 179 3.82 15.78 4.48
C GLU A 179 4.11 14.38 5.05
N SER A 180 3.84 14.16 6.35
CA SER A 180 4.15 12.90 7.02
C SER A 180 3.11 11.81 6.72
N GLY A 181 3.54 10.56 6.78
CA GLY A 181 2.66 9.40 6.68
C GLY A 181 1.73 9.21 7.88
N PRO A 182 0.81 8.23 7.81
CA PRO A 182 -0.18 7.98 8.86
C PRO A 182 0.44 7.65 10.23
N GLU A 183 1.63 7.04 10.26
CA GLU A 183 2.30 6.68 11.51
C GLU A 183 2.58 7.91 12.39
N ALA A 184 2.94 9.06 11.79
CA ALA A 184 3.23 10.28 12.53
C ALA A 184 1.97 10.86 13.21
N PHE A 185 0.80 10.66 12.58
CA PHE A 185 -0.48 11.21 13.04
C PHE A 185 -1.28 10.26 13.93
N TYR A 186 -1.08 8.94 13.79
CA TYR A 186 -1.94 7.94 14.43
C TYR A 186 -1.21 7.07 15.47
N SER A 187 0.11 7.19 15.60
CA SER A 187 0.86 6.48 16.62
C SER A 187 1.06 7.35 17.86
N GLU A 188 0.83 6.77 19.04
CA GLU A 188 1.23 7.42 20.27
C GLU A 188 2.75 7.61 20.30
N PRO A 189 3.24 8.76 20.81
CA PRO A 189 4.67 8.96 20.95
C PRO A 189 5.22 7.91 21.91
N THR A 190 5.91 6.91 21.38
CA THR A 190 6.66 5.97 22.20
C THR A 190 7.79 6.76 22.86
N GLY A 191 7.85 6.76 24.20
CA GLY A 191 8.76 7.59 25.00
C GLY A 191 10.26 7.42 24.71
N GLU A 192 10.63 6.62 23.71
CA GLU A 192 11.99 6.44 23.20
C GLU A 192 12.38 7.47 22.12
N PHE A 193 11.45 8.20 21.54
CA PHE A 193 11.71 9.19 20.47
C PHE A 193 11.67 10.66 20.94
N ASN A 194 11.35 10.94 22.19
CA ASN A 194 11.39 12.30 22.73
C ASN A 194 12.84 12.78 22.96
N PHE A 195 13.52 13.16 21.87
CA PHE A 195 14.81 13.88 21.93
C PHE A 195 14.67 15.40 21.71
N GLY A 196 13.53 15.98 22.02
CA GLY A 196 13.33 17.43 21.99
C GLY A 196 12.51 17.91 23.17
N PHE A 197 13.05 18.80 23.97
CA PHE A 197 12.30 19.52 25.00
C PHE A 197 11.19 20.35 24.34
N GLY A 198 9.94 19.92 24.46
CA GLY A 198 8.78 20.76 24.20
C GLY A 198 8.09 20.61 22.83
N GLU A 199 8.48 19.69 21.94
CA GLU A 199 7.76 19.44 20.69
C GLU A 199 6.54 18.56 20.94
N VAL A 200 5.37 19.11 20.60
CA VAL A 200 4.09 18.38 20.67
C VAL A 200 4.02 17.49 19.43
N SER A 201 3.86 16.18 19.61
CA SER A 201 3.75 15.25 18.47
C SER A 201 2.54 15.56 17.59
N ALA A 202 2.60 15.16 16.32
CA ALA A 202 1.47 15.30 15.40
C ALA A 202 0.20 14.61 15.95
N TRP A 203 0.35 13.44 16.55
CA TRP A 203 -0.75 12.73 17.23
C TRP A 203 -1.41 13.56 18.33
N THR A 204 -0.62 14.11 19.27
CA THR A 204 -1.15 14.93 20.36
C THR A 204 -1.86 16.18 19.83
N SER A 205 -1.32 16.80 18.78
CA SER A 205 -1.93 17.95 18.11
C SER A 205 -3.24 17.58 17.45
N LEU A 206 -3.28 16.47 16.69
CA LEU A 206 -4.47 15.96 16.02
C LEU A 206 -5.57 15.61 17.02
N GLN A 207 -5.22 14.91 18.10
CA GLN A 207 -6.14 14.58 19.18
C GLN A 207 -6.75 15.83 19.83
N SER A 208 -5.92 16.85 20.07
CA SER A 208 -6.38 18.14 20.62
C SER A 208 -7.35 18.86 19.66
N ILE A 209 -7.10 18.79 18.34
CA ILE A 209 -8.00 19.35 17.33
C ILE A 209 -9.34 18.60 17.32
N ILE A 210 -9.34 17.26 17.30
CA ILE A 210 -10.55 16.43 17.31
C ILE A 210 -11.40 16.73 18.56
N LEU A 211 -10.79 16.63 19.74
CA LEU A 211 -11.48 16.89 21.01
C LEU A 211 -12.00 18.33 21.10
N GLY A 212 -11.20 19.31 20.69
CA GLY A 212 -11.59 20.71 20.68
C GLY A 212 -12.73 21.00 19.70
N ALA A 213 -12.72 20.35 18.53
CA ALA A 213 -13.81 20.49 17.56
C ALA A 213 -15.15 20.05 18.14
N TYR A 214 -15.20 18.95 18.87
CA TYR A 214 -16.43 18.48 19.53
C TYR A 214 -16.79 19.30 20.78
N GLU A 215 -15.82 19.68 21.59
CA GLU A 215 -16.06 20.49 22.81
C GLU A 215 -16.69 21.85 22.46
N PHE A 216 -16.20 22.48 21.38
CA PHE A 216 -16.65 23.80 20.96
C PHE A 216 -17.61 23.78 19.75
N GLU A 217 -18.24 22.66 19.47
CA GLU A 217 -19.12 22.48 18.29
C GLU A 217 -20.17 23.59 18.16
N LYS A 218 -20.82 23.96 19.27
CA LYS A 218 -21.86 25.00 19.28
C LYS A 218 -21.32 26.38 18.91
N GLU A 219 -20.05 26.66 19.18
CA GLU A 219 -19.38 27.90 18.82
C GLU A 219 -18.88 27.85 17.35
N LEU A 220 -18.35 26.69 16.94
CA LEU A 220 -17.72 26.52 15.63
C LEU A 220 -18.73 26.44 14.48
N ARG A 221 -19.86 25.74 14.66
CA ARG A 221 -20.84 25.56 13.56
C ARG A 221 -21.33 26.87 12.95
N PRO A 222 -21.71 27.92 13.72
CA PRO A 222 -22.10 29.21 13.15
C PRO A 222 -20.97 29.93 12.41
N ILE A 223 -19.71 29.77 12.88
CA ILE A 223 -18.53 30.41 12.26
C ILE A 223 -18.20 29.71 10.92
N LEU A 224 -18.29 28.38 10.89
CA LEU A 224 -18.04 27.56 9.71
C LEU A 224 -19.14 27.71 8.65
N GLY A 225 -20.35 28.09 9.05
CA GLY A 225 -21.47 28.28 8.13
C GLY A 225 -21.78 27.07 7.28
N ASN A 226 -21.76 27.23 5.96
CA ASN A 226 -22.07 26.14 5.01
C ASN A 226 -21.02 25.01 5.02
N ASP A 227 -19.78 25.29 5.41
CA ASP A 227 -18.72 24.30 5.46
C ASP A 227 -18.78 23.43 6.74
N SER A 228 -19.68 23.75 7.67
CA SER A 228 -19.81 23.08 8.96
C SER A 228 -19.98 21.55 8.82
N THR A 229 -20.86 21.09 7.95
CA THR A 229 -21.09 19.65 7.75
C THR A 229 -19.84 18.96 7.24
N THR A 230 -19.17 19.52 6.24
CA THR A 230 -17.93 18.97 5.69
C THR A 230 -16.79 19.00 6.71
N PHE A 231 -16.69 20.07 7.50
CA PHE A 231 -15.70 20.17 8.57
C PHE A 231 -15.84 19.00 9.57
N TYR A 232 -17.05 18.75 10.07
CA TYR A 232 -17.29 17.66 11.03
C TYR A 232 -17.17 16.27 10.40
N SER A 233 -17.49 16.12 9.12
CA SER A 233 -17.22 14.91 8.35
C SER A 233 -15.71 14.60 8.29
N ILE A 234 -14.88 15.62 8.07
CA ILE A 234 -13.42 15.47 8.09
C ILE A 234 -12.92 15.12 9.50
N ILE A 235 -13.40 15.80 10.54
CA ILE A 235 -13.02 15.50 11.92
C ILE A 235 -13.37 14.05 12.28
N GLU A 236 -14.57 13.59 11.95
CA GLU A 236 -15.02 12.22 12.18
C GLU A 236 -14.19 11.21 11.38
N SER A 237 -13.86 11.51 10.11
CA SER A 237 -13.01 10.64 9.29
C SER A 237 -11.59 10.47 9.86
N LEU A 238 -11.04 11.49 10.49
CA LEU A 238 -9.76 11.44 11.19
C LEU A 238 -9.85 10.60 12.46
N GLU A 239 -10.92 10.76 13.25
CA GLU A 239 -11.15 9.99 14.47
C GLU A 239 -11.30 8.49 14.17
N ILE A 240 -12.19 8.15 13.24
CA ILE A 240 -12.42 6.77 12.82
C ILE A 240 -11.21 6.19 12.07
N GLY A 241 -10.49 7.01 11.31
CA GLY A 241 -9.23 6.63 10.67
C GLY A 241 -8.16 6.20 11.68
N HIS A 242 -8.08 6.89 12.83
CA HIS A 242 -7.21 6.47 13.93
C HIS A 242 -7.67 5.14 14.55
N GLU A 243 -8.98 4.98 14.85
CA GLU A 243 -9.52 3.72 15.38
C GLU A 243 -9.23 2.55 14.43
N TRP A 244 -9.44 2.76 13.13
CA TRP A 244 -9.12 1.79 12.10
C TRP A 244 -7.62 1.46 12.07
N TYR A 245 -6.75 2.47 12.12
CA TYR A 245 -5.30 2.28 12.07
C TYR A 245 -4.79 1.43 13.23
N ILE A 246 -5.25 1.68 14.45
CA ILE A 246 -4.87 0.88 15.63
C ILE A 246 -5.39 -0.55 15.51
N THR A 247 -6.66 -0.73 15.10
CA THR A 247 -7.28 -2.05 14.92
C THR A 247 -6.58 -2.88 13.83
N GLU A 248 -6.14 -2.22 12.76
CA GLU A 248 -5.38 -2.86 11.67
C GLU A 248 -4.00 -3.32 12.13
N LEU A 249 -3.29 -2.48 12.91
CA LEU A 249 -1.99 -2.85 13.50
C LEU A 249 -2.10 -4.05 14.45
N GLU A 250 -3.20 -4.17 15.17
CA GLU A 250 -3.49 -5.29 16.07
C GLU A 250 -3.92 -6.56 15.32
N GLY A 251 -4.17 -6.47 14.02
CA GLY A 251 -4.70 -7.56 13.20
C GLY A 251 -6.13 -7.95 13.58
N ASP A 252 -6.92 -7.01 14.13
CA ASP A 252 -8.30 -7.27 14.54
C ASP A 252 -9.22 -7.28 13.31
N VAL A 253 -10.01 -8.33 13.18
CA VAL A 253 -11.04 -8.51 12.14
C VAL A 253 -12.12 -7.41 12.12
N LYS A 254 -12.09 -6.47 13.06
CA LYS A 254 -13.01 -5.34 13.10
C LYS A 254 -12.60 -4.19 12.18
N SER A 255 -11.33 -4.09 11.78
CA SER A 255 -10.85 -2.95 10.99
C SER A 255 -11.67 -2.72 9.72
N PRO A 256 -11.97 -3.72 8.88
CA PRO A 256 -12.82 -3.53 7.72
C PRO A 256 -14.27 -3.15 8.08
N ILE A 257 -14.81 -3.67 9.18
CA ILE A 257 -16.17 -3.35 9.63
C ILE A 257 -16.29 -1.87 9.99
N ILE A 258 -15.30 -1.32 10.68
CA ILE A 258 -15.22 0.10 11.03
C ILE A 258 -15.26 0.95 9.77
N ARG A 259 -14.41 0.60 8.80
CA ARG A 259 -14.29 1.30 7.52
C ARG A 259 -15.59 1.26 6.70
N GLU A 260 -16.18 0.08 6.50
CA GLU A 260 -17.42 -0.09 5.75
C GLU A 260 -18.60 0.66 6.38
N ARG A 261 -18.66 0.65 7.71
CA ARG A 261 -19.68 1.40 8.44
C ARG A 261 -19.53 2.89 8.20
N PHE A 262 -18.33 3.43 8.33
CA PHE A 262 -18.09 4.85 8.08
C PHE A 262 -18.45 5.23 6.64
N MET A 263 -18.05 4.43 5.64
CA MET A 263 -18.37 4.70 4.24
C MET A 263 -19.88 4.76 4.00
N ALA A 264 -20.64 3.85 4.61
CA ALA A 264 -22.10 3.85 4.49
C ALA A 264 -22.75 5.06 5.19
N ASP A 265 -22.29 5.40 6.40
CA ASP A 265 -22.81 6.54 7.18
C ASP A 265 -22.49 7.86 6.46
N GLU A 266 -21.29 8.00 5.90
CA GLU A 266 -20.89 9.19 5.13
C GLU A 266 -21.65 9.30 3.81
N PHE A 267 -21.84 8.19 3.08
CA PHE A 267 -22.73 8.18 1.91
C PHE A 267 -24.13 8.69 2.26
N LEU A 268 -24.74 8.15 3.33
CA LEU A 268 -26.09 8.53 3.75
C LEU A 268 -26.15 10.00 4.20
N ARG A 269 -25.08 10.56 4.75
CA ARG A 269 -24.98 12.00 5.07
C ARG A 269 -25.09 12.85 3.82
N VAL A 270 -24.33 12.50 2.77
CA VAL A 270 -24.35 13.20 1.48
C VAL A 270 -25.71 13.01 0.81
N TYR A 271 -26.25 11.79 0.79
CA TYR A 271 -27.55 11.48 0.21
C TYR A 271 -28.69 12.23 0.90
N THR A 272 -28.69 12.33 2.22
CA THR A 272 -29.73 13.03 2.97
C THR A 272 -29.74 14.52 2.69
N ALA A 273 -28.56 15.09 2.38
CA ALA A 273 -28.44 16.50 2.02
C ALA A 273 -29.06 16.83 0.63
N ASP A 274 -29.05 15.86 -0.30
CA ASP A 274 -29.65 15.98 -1.63
C ASP A 274 -30.24 14.64 -2.11
N SER A 275 -31.36 14.23 -1.52
CA SER A 275 -32.01 12.94 -1.85
C SER A 275 -32.78 12.93 -3.18
N ILE A 276 -32.80 14.06 -3.91
CA ILE A 276 -33.47 14.17 -5.21
C ILE A 276 -32.51 13.80 -6.34
N SER A 277 -31.23 14.08 -6.18
CA SER A 277 -30.19 13.75 -7.15
C SER A 277 -29.90 12.25 -7.19
N LYS A 278 -29.38 11.78 -8.31
CA LYS A 278 -28.84 10.43 -8.46
C LYS A 278 -27.32 10.44 -8.22
N TYR A 279 -26.78 9.30 -7.84
CA TYR A 279 -25.41 9.15 -7.38
C TYR A 279 -24.67 8.09 -8.18
N TYR A 280 -23.40 8.34 -8.47
CA TYR A 280 -22.50 7.34 -9.02
C TYR A 280 -21.26 7.18 -8.13
N GLY A 281 -20.75 5.96 -7.99
CA GLY A 281 -19.51 5.69 -7.30
C GLY A 281 -18.72 4.54 -7.92
N GLN A 282 -17.40 4.60 -7.79
CA GLN A 282 -16.51 3.50 -8.15
C GLN A 282 -15.62 3.16 -6.96
N PHE A 283 -15.59 1.87 -6.62
CA PHE A 283 -14.92 1.33 -5.44
C PHE A 283 -14.25 0.00 -5.79
N GLY A 284 -13.32 -0.42 -4.97
CA GLY A 284 -12.87 -1.80 -5.00
C GLY A 284 -14.06 -2.76 -4.89
N ARG A 285 -14.08 -3.82 -5.69
CA ARG A 285 -15.25 -4.73 -5.78
C ARG A 285 -15.72 -5.26 -4.44
N CYS A 286 -14.80 -5.48 -3.50
CA CYS A 286 -15.14 -5.98 -2.17
C CYS A 286 -16.12 -5.07 -1.40
N HIS A 287 -16.15 -3.79 -1.71
CA HIS A 287 -17.08 -2.83 -1.11
C HIS A 287 -18.49 -2.86 -1.71
N LEU A 288 -18.74 -3.64 -2.76
CA LEU A 288 -19.96 -3.55 -3.55
C LEU A 288 -20.81 -4.81 -3.58
N HIS A 289 -20.58 -5.78 -2.67
CA HIS A 289 -21.40 -6.96 -2.56
C HIS A 289 -22.76 -6.64 -1.94
N LYS A 290 -23.84 -6.98 -2.64
CA LYS A 290 -25.19 -6.87 -2.08
C LYS A 290 -25.47 -7.96 -1.03
N ASP A 291 -24.79 -9.10 -1.11
CA ASP A 291 -24.91 -10.21 -0.17
C ASP A 291 -23.68 -10.30 0.76
N ALA A 292 -23.94 -10.43 2.05
CA ALA A 292 -22.98 -10.38 3.14
C ALA A 292 -21.99 -11.56 3.22
N ARG A 293 -21.78 -12.38 2.15
CA ARG A 293 -21.14 -13.69 2.31
C ARG A 293 -20.13 -14.08 1.25
N GLU A 294 -19.33 -13.17 0.77
CA GLU A 294 -18.41 -13.55 -0.28
C GLU A 294 -17.09 -14.14 0.23
N LYS A 295 -16.69 -15.25 -0.39
CA LYS A 295 -15.53 -16.05 0.03
C LYS A 295 -14.17 -15.45 -0.36
N ASN A 296 -14.14 -14.43 -1.23
CA ASN A 296 -12.92 -13.96 -1.87
C ASN A 296 -12.54 -12.52 -1.53
N CYS A 297 -13.34 -11.81 -0.75
CA CYS A 297 -12.89 -10.59 -0.09
C CYS A 297 -12.34 -10.99 1.28
N TYR A 298 -11.23 -10.41 1.68
CA TYR A 298 -10.42 -10.78 2.85
C TYR A 298 -11.19 -10.88 4.18
N ASP A 299 -12.48 -10.45 4.22
CA ASP A 299 -13.25 -10.37 5.44
C ASP A 299 -14.67 -10.95 5.30
N TYR A 300 -14.81 -12.15 5.77
CA TYR A 300 -16.08 -12.90 5.85
C TYR A 300 -17.19 -12.24 6.69
N TYR A 301 -16.86 -11.15 7.40
CA TYR A 301 -17.73 -10.50 8.39
C TYR A 301 -18.16 -9.10 7.94
N MET A 302 -17.74 -8.67 6.78
CA MET A 302 -17.94 -7.34 6.28
C MET A 302 -19.27 -7.21 5.53
N ASN A 303 -20.18 -6.38 6.04
CA ASN A 303 -21.27 -5.90 5.21
C ASN A 303 -20.73 -4.76 4.36
N SER A 304 -20.68 -4.95 3.05
CA SER A 304 -20.20 -3.93 2.12
C SER A 304 -21.04 -2.64 2.17
N ILE A 305 -20.47 -1.53 1.72
CA ILE A 305 -21.24 -0.28 1.60
C ILE A 305 -22.51 -0.47 0.76
N ALA A 306 -22.45 -1.19 -0.37
CA ALA A 306 -23.60 -1.43 -1.22
C ALA A 306 -24.73 -2.19 -0.48
N ASN A 307 -24.39 -3.20 0.33
CA ASN A 307 -25.35 -3.92 1.15
C ASN A 307 -25.95 -3.01 2.22
N ARG A 308 -25.10 -2.28 2.97
CA ARG A 308 -25.54 -1.41 4.06
C ARG A 308 -26.51 -0.32 3.61
N ILE A 309 -26.22 0.40 2.53
CA ILE A 309 -27.12 1.46 2.04
C ILE A 309 -28.40 0.89 1.44
N ASN A 310 -28.33 -0.29 0.81
CA ASN A 310 -29.50 -0.95 0.24
C ASN A 310 -30.47 -1.47 1.31
N GLU A 311 -29.97 -1.86 2.48
CA GLU A 311 -30.80 -2.39 3.58
C GLU A 311 -31.29 -1.32 4.55
N VAL A 312 -30.47 -0.31 4.85
CA VAL A 312 -30.71 0.61 5.98
C VAL A 312 -31.64 1.76 5.61
N HIS A 313 -31.57 2.27 4.40
CA HIS A 313 -32.37 3.44 4.02
C HIS A 313 -33.62 3.04 3.22
N PRO A 314 -34.84 3.32 3.74
CA PRO A 314 -36.07 2.84 3.09
C PRO A 314 -36.26 3.30 1.63
N SER A 315 -35.75 4.48 1.27
CA SER A 315 -35.84 5.02 -0.10
C SER A 315 -34.77 4.47 -1.04
N LEU A 316 -33.79 3.73 -0.53
CA LEU A 316 -32.71 3.13 -1.31
C LEU A 316 -32.84 1.61 -1.42
N ASN A 317 -33.86 1.03 -0.77
CA ASN A 317 -34.11 -0.39 -0.83
C ASN A 317 -34.40 -0.83 -2.28
N ASN A 318 -33.51 -1.65 -2.83
CA ASN A 318 -33.48 -2.07 -4.23
C ASN A 318 -33.22 -0.94 -5.26
N GLU A 319 -32.84 0.26 -4.83
CA GLU A 319 -32.52 1.41 -5.69
C GLU A 319 -31.00 1.51 -5.99
N VAL A 320 -30.22 0.53 -5.54
CA VAL A 320 -28.75 0.47 -5.75
C VAL A 320 -28.43 -0.53 -6.85
N MET A 321 -27.87 -0.02 -7.95
CA MET A 321 -27.33 -0.83 -9.04
C MET A 321 -25.85 -1.04 -8.86
N VAL A 322 -25.38 -2.29 -8.97
CA VAL A 322 -23.97 -2.63 -8.96
C VAL A 322 -23.57 -3.27 -10.29
N ILE A 323 -22.49 -2.79 -10.89
CA ILE A 323 -21.89 -3.33 -12.10
C ILE A 323 -20.42 -3.68 -11.80
N PRO A 324 -20.07 -4.93 -11.55
CA PRO A 324 -18.69 -5.32 -11.32
C PRO A 324 -17.88 -5.31 -12.61
N ILE A 325 -16.59 -5.00 -12.48
CA ILE A 325 -15.60 -5.04 -13.55
C ILE A 325 -14.65 -6.20 -13.28
N PHE A 326 -14.55 -7.14 -14.21
CA PHE A 326 -13.61 -8.25 -14.16
C PHE A 326 -12.56 -8.09 -15.25
N TYR A 327 -11.32 -8.45 -14.96
CA TYR A 327 -10.17 -8.22 -15.84
C TYR A 327 -9.59 -9.56 -16.27
N THR A 328 -9.58 -9.81 -17.57
CA THR A 328 -9.06 -11.07 -18.14
C THR A 328 -7.54 -11.22 -17.92
N LYS A 329 -6.84 -10.10 -17.71
CA LYS A 329 -5.40 -10.06 -17.44
C LYS A 329 -5.09 -9.90 -15.95
N SER A 330 -6.10 -10.04 -15.06
CA SER A 330 -5.89 -10.14 -13.62
C SER A 330 -5.36 -11.52 -13.25
N ARG A 331 -4.58 -11.58 -12.17
CA ARG A 331 -4.20 -12.86 -11.56
C ARG A 331 -5.38 -13.40 -10.75
N ASP A 332 -5.60 -14.68 -10.79
CA ASP A 332 -6.45 -15.49 -9.89
C ASP A 332 -7.97 -15.31 -10.01
N PHE A 333 -8.59 -14.53 -9.10
CA PHE A 333 -10.03 -14.51 -8.87
C PHE A 333 -10.89 -14.16 -10.09
N ASP A 334 -10.47 -13.17 -10.87
CA ASP A 334 -11.24 -12.71 -12.02
C ASP A 334 -11.37 -13.80 -13.08
N LYS A 335 -10.34 -14.63 -13.22
CA LYS A 335 -10.34 -15.75 -14.16
C LYS A 335 -11.41 -16.77 -13.82
N ASP A 336 -11.48 -17.18 -12.54
CA ASP A 336 -12.47 -18.18 -12.07
C ASP A 336 -13.90 -17.67 -12.27
N VAL A 337 -14.13 -16.37 -12.01
CA VAL A 337 -15.45 -15.75 -12.22
C VAL A 337 -15.79 -15.68 -13.71
N ILE A 338 -14.86 -15.23 -14.55
CA ILE A 338 -15.05 -15.13 -16.00
C ILE A 338 -15.33 -16.51 -16.59
N GLU A 339 -14.61 -17.55 -16.18
CA GLU A 339 -14.86 -18.94 -16.58
C GLU A 339 -16.23 -19.42 -16.12
N SER A 340 -16.68 -19.08 -14.91
CA SER A 340 -17.99 -19.46 -14.38
C SER A 340 -19.15 -18.80 -15.14
N LEU A 341 -18.91 -17.67 -15.78
CA LEU A 341 -19.90 -16.99 -16.63
C LEU A 341 -20.14 -17.69 -17.97
N GLU A 342 -19.34 -18.70 -18.32
CA GLU A 342 -19.41 -19.39 -19.61
C GLU A 342 -19.50 -18.43 -20.82
N LEU A 343 -18.70 -17.36 -20.77
CA LEU A 343 -18.69 -16.34 -21.82
C LEU A 343 -18.09 -16.90 -23.10
N GLU A 344 -18.54 -16.35 -24.23
CA GLU A 344 -17.91 -16.66 -25.52
C GLU A 344 -16.44 -16.18 -25.52
N THR A 345 -15.55 -16.93 -26.16
CA THR A 345 -14.12 -16.63 -26.27
C THR A 345 -13.82 -15.22 -26.82
N ARG A 346 -14.73 -14.67 -27.63
CA ARG A 346 -14.62 -13.28 -28.13
C ARG A 346 -14.50 -12.23 -27.03
N TYR A 347 -15.03 -12.47 -25.82
CA TYR A 347 -14.95 -11.53 -24.70
C TYR A 347 -13.65 -11.66 -23.92
N THR A 348 -13.04 -12.83 -23.94
CA THR A 348 -11.85 -13.14 -23.13
C THR A 348 -10.55 -13.10 -23.92
N GLU A 349 -10.61 -13.29 -25.25
CA GLU A 349 -9.43 -13.29 -26.15
C GLU A 349 -9.30 -12.00 -26.97
N SER A 350 -10.22 -11.04 -26.80
CA SER A 350 -10.18 -9.74 -27.49
C SER A 350 -9.22 -8.78 -26.79
N GLU A 351 -8.79 -7.74 -27.51
CA GLU A 351 -8.16 -6.54 -26.92
C GLU A 351 -9.20 -5.51 -26.44
N GLU A 352 -10.46 -5.68 -26.82
CA GLU A 352 -11.57 -4.80 -26.48
C GLU A 352 -12.19 -5.17 -25.13
N SER A 353 -12.77 -4.18 -24.43
CA SER A 353 -13.55 -4.40 -23.23
C SER A 353 -15.05 -4.36 -23.55
N PHE A 354 -15.88 -5.04 -22.75
CA PHE A 354 -17.30 -5.25 -23.06
C PHE A 354 -18.19 -5.00 -21.84
N ILE A 355 -19.41 -4.45 -22.11
CA ILE A 355 -20.54 -4.53 -21.19
C ILE A 355 -21.41 -5.69 -21.66
N ILE A 356 -21.81 -6.57 -20.75
CA ILE A 356 -22.61 -7.75 -21.04
C ILE A 356 -23.87 -7.72 -20.20
N ASP A 357 -25.02 -7.88 -20.84
CA ASP A 357 -26.31 -8.04 -20.20
C ASP A 357 -26.49 -9.48 -19.75
N LEU A 358 -26.53 -9.69 -18.42
CA LEU A 358 -26.68 -11.02 -17.82
C LEU A 358 -28.15 -11.47 -17.73
N ALA A 359 -29.12 -10.54 -17.76
CA ALA A 359 -30.55 -10.87 -17.72
C ALA A 359 -30.96 -11.76 -18.90
N TYR A 360 -30.25 -11.64 -20.00
CA TYR A 360 -30.43 -12.46 -21.20
C TYR A 360 -30.12 -13.96 -20.98
N LYS A 361 -29.23 -14.32 -20.06
CA LYS A 361 -28.86 -15.71 -19.77
C LYS A 361 -29.86 -16.46 -18.89
N GLY A 362 -31.07 -15.89 -18.64
CA GLY A 362 -32.17 -16.57 -17.96
C GLY A 362 -32.10 -16.52 -16.44
N GLY A 363 -31.49 -15.55 -15.84
CA GLY A 363 -31.65 -15.17 -14.43
C GLY A 363 -31.05 -16.10 -13.35
N ASP A 364 -30.66 -17.31 -13.71
CA ASP A 364 -30.17 -18.33 -12.75
C ASP A 364 -28.63 -18.48 -12.72
N HIS A 365 -27.91 -17.57 -13.37
CA HIS A 365 -26.48 -17.54 -13.21
C HIS A 365 -26.12 -16.72 -11.95
N ALA A 366 -26.35 -17.35 -10.78
CA ALA A 366 -25.51 -17.05 -9.65
C ALA A 366 -24.07 -17.21 -10.13
N ILE A 367 -23.33 -16.10 -10.32
CA ILE A 367 -21.91 -16.16 -10.55
C ILE A 367 -21.33 -16.87 -9.33
N ALA A 368 -21.24 -18.20 -9.39
CA ALA A 368 -20.68 -19.08 -8.38
C ALA A 368 -21.03 -18.71 -6.92
N GLY A 369 -22.23 -18.17 -6.64
CA GLY A 369 -22.65 -17.69 -5.33
C GLY A 369 -22.13 -16.31 -4.93
N PHE A 370 -21.53 -15.56 -5.86
CA PHE A 370 -20.88 -14.29 -5.55
C PHE A 370 -21.77 -13.06 -5.76
N TYR A 371 -22.59 -13.05 -6.81
CA TYR A 371 -23.43 -11.91 -7.14
C TYR A 371 -24.83 -12.37 -7.55
N GLU A 372 -25.75 -12.47 -6.61
CA GLU A 372 -27.15 -12.70 -6.96
C GLU A 372 -27.74 -11.44 -7.60
N ASN A 373 -28.39 -11.63 -8.75
CA ASN A 373 -29.20 -10.60 -9.43
C ASN A 373 -28.43 -9.39 -9.98
N LEU A 374 -27.23 -9.58 -10.54
CA LEU A 374 -26.58 -8.52 -11.32
C LEU A 374 -27.19 -8.46 -12.72
N PRO A 375 -27.68 -7.27 -13.14
CA PRO A 375 -28.20 -7.13 -14.50
C PRO A 375 -27.07 -7.07 -15.53
N TYR A 376 -25.89 -6.52 -15.17
CA TYR A 376 -24.77 -6.30 -16.07
C TYR A 376 -23.44 -6.63 -15.43
N VAL A 377 -22.46 -6.95 -16.29
CA VAL A 377 -21.06 -7.11 -15.92
C VAL A 377 -20.18 -6.43 -16.97
N ILE A 378 -19.03 -5.94 -16.55
CA ILE A 378 -18.00 -5.43 -17.46
C ILE A 378 -16.85 -6.43 -17.47
N ILE A 379 -16.45 -6.86 -18.67
CA ILE A 379 -15.24 -7.63 -18.90
C ILE A 379 -14.20 -6.72 -19.54
N SER A 380 -13.13 -6.46 -18.82
CA SER A 380 -12.03 -5.63 -19.28
C SER A 380 -10.85 -6.46 -19.72
N ASN A 381 -10.35 -6.18 -20.93
CA ASN A 381 -9.12 -6.77 -21.46
C ASN A 381 -7.93 -5.80 -21.33
N ALA A 382 -8.08 -4.75 -20.52
CA ALA A 382 -7.00 -3.83 -20.20
C ALA A 382 -5.82 -4.54 -19.53
N LYS A 383 -4.64 -3.95 -19.70
CA LYS A 383 -3.44 -4.36 -18.98
C LYS A 383 -3.40 -3.67 -17.61
N SER A 384 -2.80 -4.32 -16.63
CA SER A 384 -2.54 -3.72 -15.32
C SER A 384 -1.52 -2.59 -15.44
N ASP A 385 -1.78 -1.46 -14.77
CA ASP A 385 -0.89 -0.29 -14.73
C ASP A 385 0.04 -0.28 -13.51
N MET A 386 -0.38 -0.95 -12.44
CA MET A 386 0.49 -1.09 -11.29
C MET A 386 1.64 -1.98 -11.71
N PHE A 387 2.74 -1.28 -11.96
CA PHE A 387 3.99 -1.89 -12.37
C PHE A 387 3.67 -3.16 -13.11
N GLU A 388 3.78 -3.18 -14.45
CA GLU A 388 3.95 -4.44 -15.10
C GLU A 388 5.14 -5.09 -14.37
N PHE A 389 4.83 -5.68 -13.22
CA PHE A 389 5.42 -6.95 -13.01
C PHE A 389 4.88 -7.68 -14.21
N GLU A 390 5.58 -7.54 -15.37
CA GLU A 390 5.52 -8.58 -16.33
C GLU A 390 5.69 -9.80 -15.45
N ALA A 391 4.54 -10.35 -15.03
CA ALA A 391 4.51 -11.74 -14.69
C ALA A 391 4.99 -12.33 -15.97
N TYR A 392 6.28 -12.55 -15.98
CA TYR A 392 6.89 -13.20 -17.09
C TYR A 392 5.97 -14.36 -17.40
N GLU A 393 5.38 -14.33 -18.61
CA GLU A 393 5.20 -15.53 -19.34
C GLU A 393 6.60 -16.16 -19.50
N TRP A 394 7.12 -16.66 -18.40
CA TRP A 394 7.92 -17.84 -18.45
C TRP A 394 6.93 -18.84 -18.98
N GLY A 395 7.08 -19.16 -20.27
CA GLY A 395 6.30 -20.25 -20.85
C GLY A 395 6.25 -21.34 -19.80
N GLU A 396 5.04 -21.67 -19.37
CA GLU A 396 4.69 -22.72 -18.44
C GLU A 396 5.52 -22.75 -17.12
N GLU A 397 4.89 -22.22 -16.04
CA GLU A 397 5.16 -22.59 -14.64
C GLU A 397 6.61 -22.56 -14.15
N ILE A 398 7.23 -21.39 -13.96
CA ILE A 398 8.32 -21.30 -12.99
C ILE A 398 8.02 -20.21 -11.99
N SER A 399 7.40 -20.63 -10.90
CA SER A 399 7.15 -19.77 -9.75
C SER A 399 8.36 -19.63 -8.82
N GLU A 400 9.36 -20.48 -8.96
CA GLU A 400 10.42 -20.64 -7.96
C GLU A 400 11.83 -20.50 -8.55
N ILE A 401 12.66 -19.65 -7.96
CA ILE A 401 14.09 -19.54 -8.31
C ILE A 401 14.94 -19.71 -7.07
N VAL A 402 15.86 -20.65 -7.13
CA VAL A 402 16.88 -20.87 -6.11
C VAL A 402 18.21 -20.27 -6.57
N HIS A 403 18.81 -19.45 -5.74
CA HIS A 403 20.12 -18.87 -5.98
C HIS A 403 21.13 -19.32 -4.93
N LEU A 404 22.22 -19.93 -5.37
CA LEU A 404 23.42 -20.11 -4.56
C LEU A 404 24.41 -19.03 -4.93
N SER A 405 24.79 -18.17 -3.99
CA SER A 405 25.66 -17.05 -4.29
C SER A 405 26.89 -16.98 -3.38
N VAL A 406 27.97 -16.49 -3.96
CA VAL A 406 29.21 -16.14 -3.27
C VAL A 406 29.52 -14.68 -3.55
N GLY A 407 29.81 -13.91 -2.51
CA GLY A 407 30.09 -12.49 -2.61
C GLY A 407 31.31 -12.07 -1.80
N VAL A 408 31.89 -10.96 -2.17
CA VAL A 408 32.89 -10.22 -1.41
C VAL A 408 32.42 -8.80 -1.23
N GLY A 409 32.78 -8.19 -0.10
CA GLY A 409 32.33 -6.84 0.18
C GLY A 409 33.11 -6.18 1.30
N TYR A 410 32.67 -4.99 1.65
CA TYR A 410 33.20 -4.26 2.79
C TYR A 410 32.12 -3.99 3.81
N SER A 411 32.42 -4.29 5.08
CA SER A 411 31.63 -3.86 6.23
C SER A 411 32.32 -2.69 6.94
N PHE A 412 31.54 -1.65 7.23
CA PHE A 412 31.99 -0.41 7.86
C PHE A 412 31.45 -0.36 9.29
N PHE A 413 32.27 -0.70 10.26
CA PHE A 413 31.87 -0.75 11.67
C PHE A 413 31.90 0.64 12.32
N ASN A 414 30.77 1.31 12.39
CA ASN A 414 30.68 2.67 12.92
C ASN A 414 30.97 2.79 14.42
N LYS A 415 30.83 1.70 15.18
CA LYS A 415 30.96 1.70 16.65
C LYS A 415 32.19 0.98 17.20
N LEU A 416 33.07 0.43 16.36
CA LEU A 416 34.39 -0.01 16.78
C LEU A 416 35.25 1.13 17.40
N ASN A 417 34.86 2.38 17.18
CA ASN A 417 35.53 3.53 17.77
C ASN A 417 35.64 3.45 19.30
N LYS A 418 34.67 2.86 20.00
CA LYS A 418 34.75 2.69 21.46
C LYS A 418 35.81 1.66 21.87
N LEU A 419 35.92 0.57 21.13
CA LEU A 419 37.00 -0.41 21.32
C LEU A 419 38.35 0.23 20.97
N ASN A 420 38.43 0.90 19.85
CA ASN A 420 39.62 1.62 19.41
C ASN A 420 40.05 2.71 20.41
N PHE A 421 39.12 3.45 20.99
CA PHE A 421 39.40 4.44 22.01
C PHE A 421 40.01 3.76 23.25
N LYS A 422 39.43 2.66 23.73
CA LYS A 422 39.94 1.89 24.88
C LYS A 422 41.32 1.30 24.60
N MET A 423 41.51 0.76 23.39
CA MET A 423 42.82 0.26 22.95
C MET A 423 43.89 1.36 22.92
N ASN A 424 43.51 2.56 22.43
CA ASN A 424 44.40 3.71 22.39
C ASN A 424 44.78 4.23 23.79
N GLU A 425 43.83 4.25 24.76
CA GLU A 425 44.12 4.56 26.15
C GLU A 425 45.13 3.60 26.77
N LEU A 426 45.19 2.36 26.29
CA LEU A 426 46.14 1.33 26.74
C LEU A 426 47.47 1.37 25.94
N GLY A 427 47.66 2.37 25.07
CA GLY A 427 48.84 2.46 24.21
C GLY A 427 48.89 1.43 23.08
N LEU A 428 47.75 0.82 22.78
CA LEU A 428 47.57 -0.20 21.77
C LEU A 428 47.03 0.46 20.48
N GLY A 429 47.45 0.00 19.33
CA GLY A 429 47.01 0.58 18.05
C GLY A 429 45.50 0.39 17.83
N GLN A 430 44.97 0.89 16.72
CA GLN A 430 43.52 0.85 16.40
C GLN A 430 43.22 -0.22 15.35
N PHE A 431 42.07 -0.86 15.46
CA PHE A 431 41.52 -1.73 14.41
C PHE A 431 40.99 -0.91 13.24
N ASN A 432 41.20 -1.41 12.03
CA ASN A 432 40.55 -0.84 10.86
C ASN A 432 39.03 -0.99 10.97
N THR A 433 38.30 0.09 10.79
CA THR A 433 36.83 0.09 10.78
C THR A 433 36.25 -0.44 9.47
N ARG A 434 37.06 -0.60 8.43
CA ARG A 434 36.69 -1.20 7.15
C ARG A 434 37.24 -2.61 7.09
N VAL A 435 36.36 -3.58 6.96
CA VAL A 435 36.75 -5.00 6.94
C VAL A 435 36.23 -5.64 5.66
N LEU A 436 37.14 -6.29 4.94
CA LEU A 436 36.78 -7.13 3.80
C LEU A 436 35.98 -8.34 4.32
N THR A 437 34.85 -8.63 3.69
CA THR A 437 33.96 -9.73 4.06
C THR A 437 33.77 -10.70 2.91
N GLN A 438 33.54 -11.96 3.25
CA GLN A 438 33.11 -12.99 2.32
C GLN A 438 31.70 -13.43 2.71
N THR A 439 30.82 -13.52 1.72
CA THR A 439 29.43 -13.91 1.94
C THR A 439 29.10 -15.13 1.13
N TYR A 440 28.39 -16.06 1.75
CA TYR A 440 27.79 -17.23 1.12
C TYR A 440 26.30 -17.17 1.40
N SER A 441 25.46 -17.18 0.35
CA SER A 441 24.02 -17.12 0.55
C SER A 441 23.28 -18.15 -0.30
N PHE A 442 22.17 -18.59 0.25
CA PHE A 442 21.14 -19.35 -0.39
C PHE A 442 19.89 -18.49 -0.34
N ASP A 443 19.42 -18.06 -1.51
CA ASP A 443 18.21 -17.23 -1.63
C ASP A 443 17.18 -18.00 -2.44
N TYR A 444 15.96 -18.01 -1.94
CA TYR A 444 14.80 -18.61 -2.54
C TYR A 444 13.77 -17.53 -2.80
N PHE A 445 13.35 -17.37 -4.03
CA PHE A 445 12.35 -16.36 -4.44
C PHE A 445 11.18 -17.06 -5.11
N ILE A 446 9.97 -16.65 -4.70
CA ILE A 446 8.73 -16.92 -5.40
C ILE A 446 8.31 -15.59 -6.02
N PHE A 447 8.16 -15.54 -7.35
CA PHE A 447 7.75 -14.29 -8.01
C PHE A 447 6.31 -13.93 -7.61
N GLY A 448 6.13 -12.69 -7.15
CA GLY A 448 4.86 -12.19 -6.63
C GLY A 448 4.58 -12.51 -5.18
N GLU A 449 5.51 -13.22 -4.50
CA GLU A 449 5.45 -13.53 -3.07
C GLU A 449 6.76 -13.15 -2.37
N ASN A 450 6.76 -13.29 -1.05
CA ASN A 450 7.96 -13.09 -0.25
C ASN A 450 8.95 -14.22 -0.49
N GLY A 451 10.19 -13.87 -0.79
CA GLY A 451 11.31 -14.79 -0.81
C GLY A 451 11.93 -14.98 0.57
N SER A 452 12.74 -16.00 0.73
CA SER A 452 13.55 -16.22 1.93
C SER A 452 15.04 -16.27 1.59
N SER A 453 15.86 -15.84 2.53
CA SER A 453 17.32 -15.90 2.40
C SER A 453 17.96 -16.52 3.63
N ILE A 454 19.01 -17.30 3.39
CA ILE A 454 19.91 -17.76 4.43
C ILE A 454 21.32 -17.37 3.98
N SER A 455 22.05 -16.65 4.83
CA SER A 455 23.42 -16.28 4.48
C SER A 455 24.40 -16.42 5.63
N TYR A 456 25.65 -16.60 5.28
CA TYR A 456 26.77 -16.58 6.20
C TYR A 456 27.79 -15.54 5.74
N VAL A 457 28.04 -14.57 6.61
CA VAL A 457 29.04 -13.52 6.39
C VAL A 457 30.28 -13.87 7.21
N HIS A 458 31.38 -14.11 6.53
CA HIS A 458 32.69 -14.37 7.16
C HIS A 458 33.49 -13.06 7.23
N TYR A 459 33.94 -12.74 8.42
CA TYR A 459 34.89 -11.67 8.68
C TYR A 459 36.25 -12.29 8.88
N PRO A 460 37.16 -12.24 7.88
CA PRO A 460 38.49 -12.80 8.00
C PRO A 460 39.27 -12.10 9.10
N GLU A 461 40.33 -12.78 9.57
CA GLU A 461 41.18 -12.25 10.62
C GLU A 461 41.82 -10.93 10.21
N PHE A 462 41.62 -9.90 11.02
CA PHE A 462 42.28 -8.64 10.87
C PHE A 462 42.96 -8.23 12.16
N SER A 463 44.21 -7.79 12.04
CA SER A 463 45.10 -7.51 13.16
C SER A 463 45.26 -6.05 13.43
N ASN A 464 45.54 -5.73 14.68
CA ASN A 464 46.05 -4.49 15.14
C ASN A 464 47.50 -4.66 15.61
N GLY A 465 48.43 -4.53 14.69
CA GLY A 465 49.80 -4.92 14.93
C GLY A 465 49.96 -6.44 15.23
N ASP A 466 51.00 -6.81 15.95
CA ASP A 466 51.29 -8.23 16.26
C ASP A 466 50.59 -8.74 17.53
N ARG A 467 49.86 -7.85 18.24
CA ARG A 467 49.35 -8.18 19.57
C ARG A 467 47.87 -8.61 19.57
N PHE A 468 47.06 -8.01 18.75
CA PHE A 468 45.62 -8.30 18.75
C PHE A 468 45.11 -8.71 17.38
N THR A 469 44.28 -9.74 17.34
CA THR A 469 43.57 -10.15 16.13
C THR A 469 42.09 -10.26 16.42
N LEU A 470 41.26 -9.79 15.49
CA LEU A 470 39.82 -9.88 15.54
C LEU A 470 39.31 -10.64 14.32
N LYS A 471 38.43 -11.61 14.53
CA LYS A 471 37.76 -12.38 13.48
C LYS A 471 36.34 -12.68 13.90
N GLY A 472 35.47 -12.98 12.94
CA GLY A 472 34.09 -13.32 13.26
C GLY A 472 33.34 -13.93 12.10
N GLY A 473 32.09 -14.23 12.36
CA GLY A 473 31.12 -14.64 11.38
C GLY A 473 29.72 -14.36 11.87
N ASN A 474 28.83 -14.11 10.94
CA ASN A 474 27.42 -13.89 11.20
C ASN A 474 26.60 -14.78 10.28
N PHE A 475 25.68 -15.54 10.85
CA PHE A 475 24.70 -16.32 10.12
C PHE A 475 23.38 -15.54 10.16
N THR A 476 22.75 -15.33 9.00
CA THR A 476 21.50 -14.60 8.90
C THR A 476 20.43 -15.43 8.21
N ILE A 477 19.19 -15.23 8.63
CA ILE A 477 17.99 -15.75 7.99
C ILE A 477 16.99 -14.61 7.86
N GLY A 478 16.34 -14.50 6.73
CA GLY A 478 15.43 -13.38 6.51
C GLY A 478 14.49 -13.58 5.36
N GLY A 479 13.66 -12.57 5.19
CA GLY A 479 12.73 -12.44 4.08
C GLY A 479 13.18 -11.39 3.11
N ASN A 480 12.90 -11.60 1.83
CA ASN A 480 13.13 -10.64 0.76
C ASN A 480 11.85 -10.43 -0.03
N TYR A 481 11.59 -9.19 -0.38
CA TYR A 481 10.50 -8.83 -1.29
C TYR A 481 11.10 -8.47 -2.65
N PRO A 482 10.99 -9.36 -3.67
CA PRO A 482 11.58 -9.14 -4.98
C PRO A 482 10.71 -8.22 -5.84
N ILE A 483 11.34 -7.27 -6.53
CA ILE A 483 10.72 -6.34 -7.46
C ILE A 483 11.55 -6.32 -8.75
N GLY A 484 10.94 -6.50 -9.92
CA GLY A 484 11.62 -6.36 -11.20
C GLY A 484 11.35 -7.44 -12.22
N SER A 485 12.25 -7.60 -13.18
CA SER A 485 12.14 -8.52 -14.33
C SER A 485 13.08 -9.71 -14.18
N LYS A 486 12.94 -10.73 -15.07
CA LYS A 486 13.79 -11.93 -15.06
C LYS A 486 15.29 -11.67 -15.24
N PHE A 487 15.61 -10.55 -15.86
CA PHE A 487 16.99 -10.17 -16.08
C PHE A 487 17.48 -9.19 -15.02
N PHE A 488 16.60 -8.41 -14.43
CA PHE A 488 16.95 -7.40 -13.45
C PHE A 488 15.98 -7.41 -12.28
N LEU A 489 16.48 -7.82 -11.10
CA LEU A 489 15.70 -7.92 -9.87
C LEU A 489 16.24 -6.95 -8.83
N THR A 490 15.36 -6.20 -8.20
CA THR A 490 15.62 -5.46 -6.97
C THR A 490 14.88 -6.18 -5.84
N ALA A 491 15.55 -6.50 -4.75
CA ALA A 491 14.91 -7.09 -3.58
C ALA A 491 15.16 -6.24 -2.35
N PHE A 492 14.10 -5.95 -1.62
CA PHE A 492 14.16 -5.36 -0.29
C PHE A 492 14.12 -6.49 0.73
N GLY A 493 15.12 -6.55 1.60
CA GLY A 493 15.28 -7.63 2.53
C GLY A 493 15.36 -7.17 3.97
N PHE A 494 14.97 -8.08 4.85
CA PHE A 494 15.10 -7.92 6.28
C PHE A 494 15.59 -9.23 6.88
N ASP A 495 16.82 -9.24 7.41
CA ASP A 495 17.47 -10.43 7.92
C ASP A 495 17.67 -10.34 9.45
N LEU A 496 17.41 -11.43 10.15
CA LEU A 496 17.82 -11.64 11.55
C LEU A 496 19.10 -12.45 11.56
N GLY A 497 20.08 -12.00 12.32
CA GLY A 497 21.38 -12.64 12.37
C GLY A 497 21.84 -13.02 13.76
N TYR A 498 22.61 -14.12 13.81
CA TYR A 498 23.40 -14.49 14.97
C TYR A 498 24.85 -14.66 14.53
N GLY A 499 25.74 -13.98 15.22
CA GLY A 499 27.18 -14.04 14.94
C GLY A 499 28.03 -14.12 16.19
N GLN A 500 29.27 -14.48 15.98
CA GLN A 500 30.28 -14.50 17.03
C GLN A 500 31.53 -13.79 16.54
N PHE A 501 32.01 -12.86 17.33
CA PHE A 501 33.32 -12.23 17.16
C PHE A 501 34.30 -12.73 18.22
N LYS A 502 35.53 -12.98 17.79
CA LYS A 502 36.61 -13.47 18.62
C LYS A 502 37.80 -12.53 18.55
N LEU A 503 38.09 -11.89 19.69
CA LEU A 503 39.28 -11.07 19.87
C LEU A 503 40.37 -11.95 20.55
N THR A 504 41.53 -12.07 19.94
CA THR A 504 42.64 -12.80 20.49
C THR A 504 43.79 -11.84 20.81
N GLU A 505 44.22 -11.84 22.05
CA GLU A 505 45.40 -11.10 22.49
C GLU A 505 46.59 -12.07 22.59
N THR A 506 47.69 -11.73 21.93
CA THR A 506 48.97 -12.44 22.07
C THR A 506 49.80 -11.71 23.14
N LEU A 507 50.04 -12.40 24.25
CA LEU A 507 50.88 -11.84 25.33
C LEU A 507 52.35 -11.87 24.90
N ILE A 508 52.95 -10.69 24.73
CA ILE A 508 54.35 -10.56 24.44
C ILE A 508 55.09 -10.61 25.78
N SER A 509 55.94 -11.65 25.98
CA SER A 509 56.80 -11.72 27.15
C SER A 509 57.88 -10.65 27.06
N GLU A 510 57.95 -9.74 28.05
CA GLU A 510 58.97 -8.68 28.12
C GLU A 510 60.39 -9.21 28.49
N THR A 511 60.54 -10.54 28.62
CA THR A 511 61.87 -11.14 28.92
C THR A 511 62.51 -11.67 27.64
N PRO A 512 63.68 -11.13 27.20
CA PRO A 512 64.28 -11.38 25.89
C PRO A 512 64.91 -12.77 25.69
N ASN A 513 64.79 -13.71 26.63
CA ASN A 513 65.66 -14.89 26.63
C ASN A 513 64.96 -16.25 26.64
N LEU A 514 63.70 -16.38 26.30
CA LEU A 514 63.07 -17.69 26.13
C LEU A 514 62.12 -17.68 24.94
N ILE A 515 62.68 -18.01 23.77
CA ILE A 515 61.91 -18.36 22.59
C ILE A 515 61.37 -19.78 22.79
N GLN A 516 60.23 -19.84 23.43
CA GLN A 516 59.24 -20.90 23.21
C GLN A 516 57.88 -20.23 23.17
N ILE A 517 57.41 -19.89 21.95
CA ILE A 517 56.04 -19.49 21.71
C ILE A 517 55.19 -20.73 21.86
N ASP A 518 54.89 -21.05 23.10
CA ASP A 518 53.91 -22.11 23.40
C ASP A 518 52.51 -21.50 23.20
N SER A 519 51.58 -22.29 22.65
CA SER A 519 50.19 -21.93 22.35
C SER A 519 49.37 -21.45 23.56
N LYS A 520 49.98 -21.39 24.76
CA LYS A 520 49.40 -20.94 26.02
C LYS A 520 49.42 -19.41 26.25
N ASN A 521 50.08 -18.65 25.39
CA ASN A 521 50.20 -17.18 25.58
C ASN A 521 49.13 -16.38 24.83
N LYS A 522 47.95 -16.92 24.65
CA LYS A 522 46.84 -16.25 23.97
C LYS A 522 45.64 -16.14 24.88
N VAL A 523 45.13 -14.96 25.07
CA VAL A 523 43.84 -14.68 25.74
C VAL A 523 42.78 -14.49 24.69
N VAL A 524 41.67 -15.17 24.83
CA VAL A 524 40.57 -15.13 23.86
C VAL A 524 39.32 -14.58 24.50
N TYR A 525 38.80 -13.53 23.89
CA TYR A 525 37.53 -12.90 24.26
C TYR A 525 36.51 -13.22 23.17
N ARG A 526 35.28 -13.58 23.56
CA ARG A 526 34.16 -13.83 22.62
C ARG A 526 33.07 -12.83 22.83
N ASN A 527 32.43 -12.39 21.75
CA ASN A 527 31.24 -11.59 21.77
C ASN A 527 30.19 -12.20 20.85
N ASP A 528 29.06 -12.57 21.41
CA ASP A 528 27.91 -13.05 20.68
C ASP A 528 27.08 -11.86 20.23
N VAL A 529 26.75 -11.82 18.94
CA VAL A 529 26.09 -10.67 18.30
C VAL A 529 24.79 -11.14 17.68
N PHE A 530 23.69 -10.46 18.03
CA PHE A 530 22.43 -10.60 17.35
C PHE A 530 22.23 -9.36 16.48
N THR A 531 21.91 -9.57 15.21
CA THR A 531 21.75 -8.49 14.24
C THR A 531 20.36 -8.45 13.65
N LEU A 532 19.95 -7.22 13.34
CA LEU A 532 18.77 -6.86 12.60
C LEU A 532 19.27 -6.14 11.35
N ASP A 533 18.97 -6.63 10.15
CA ASP A 533 19.64 -6.21 8.93
C ASP A 533 18.65 -5.86 7.81
N PRO A 534 18.12 -4.63 7.78
CA PRO A 534 17.46 -4.13 6.59
C PRO A 534 18.45 -3.97 5.44
N ASN A 535 18.09 -4.49 4.27
CA ASN A 535 18.97 -4.47 3.11
C ASN A 535 18.23 -4.30 1.79
N ILE A 536 18.96 -3.86 0.79
CA ILE A 536 18.52 -3.82 -0.59
C ILE A 536 19.52 -4.58 -1.45
N GLN A 537 19.01 -5.35 -2.40
CA GLN A 537 19.80 -6.14 -3.31
C GLN A 537 19.38 -5.88 -4.75
N PHE A 538 20.36 -5.64 -5.61
CA PHE A 538 20.18 -5.56 -7.05
C PHE A 538 20.81 -6.80 -7.69
N ARG A 539 20.07 -7.47 -8.55
CA ARG A 539 20.54 -8.65 -9.28
C ARG A 539 20.38 -8.51 -10.78
N LEU A 540 21.41 -8.93 -11.49
CA LEU A 540 21.35 -9.25 -12.92
C LEU A 540 21.32 -10.77 -13.04
N ALA A 541 20.19 -11.33 -13.46
CA ALA A 541 20.01 -12.77 -13.57
C ALA A 541 20.12 -13.21 -15.04
N LEU A 542 21.17 -13.93 -15.37
CA LEU A 542 21.30 -14.66 -16.62
C LEU A 542 20.79 -16.10 -16.42
N PRO A 543 20.53 -16.89 -17.47
CA PRO A 543 19.88 -18.20 -17.30
C PRO A 543 20.56 -19.18 -16.33
N VAL A 544 21.87 -19.12 -16.21
CA VAL A 544 22.66 -20.03 -15.35
C VAL A 544 23.47 -19.28 -14.29
N ILE A 545 23.92 -18.08 -14.63
CA ILE A 545 24.79 -17.27 -13.77
C ILE A 545 24.13 -15.92 -13.53
N GLY A 546 24.19 -15.45 -12.30
CA GLY A 546 23.75 -14.11 -11.93
C GLY A 546 24.87 -13.30 -11.29
N PHE A 547 24.67 -11.99 -11.25
CA PHE A 547 25.52 -11.05 -10.51
C PHE A 547 24.63 -10.23 -9.58
N HIS A 548 25.12 -9.93 -8.39
CA HIS A 548 24.34 -9.13 -7.46
C HIS A 548 25.22 -8.10 -6.72
N VAL A 549 24.56 -7.03 -6.33
CA VAL A 549 25.06 -6.04 -5.38
C VAL A 549 24.08 -5.97 -4.23
N LYS A 550 24.53 -6.20 -3.00
CA LYS A 550 23.73 -6.08 -1.78
C LYS A 550 24.31 -4.97 -0.92
N ALA A 551 23.46 -4.08 -0.44
CA ALA A 551 23.84 -3.03 0.52
C ALA A 551 22.83 -3.04 1.68
N GLY A 552 23.31 -2.79 2.89
CA GLY A 552 22.45 -2.81 4.07
C GLY A 552 23.13 -2.24 5.30
N TYR A 553 22.39 -2.31 6.41
CA TYR A 553 22.91 -1.91 7.71
C TYR A 553 22.52 -2.94 8.77
N ALA A 554 23.51 -3.71 9.21
CA ALA A 554 23.35 -4.67 10.31
C ALA A 554 23.37 -3.92 11.66
N PHE A 555 22.23 -3.85 12.31
CA PHE A 555 22.09 -3.33 13.67
C PHE A 555 22.42 -4.42 14.68
N ASP A 556 23.43 -4.22 15.50
CA ASP A 556 23.73 -5.10 16.62
C ASP A 556 22.79 -4.79 17.80
N ILE A 557 21.84 -5.70 18.04
CA ILE A 557 20.83 -5.62 19.10
C ILE A 557 21.21 -6.44 20.36
N SER A 558 22.39 -7.05 20.37
CA SER A 558 22.88 -7.86 21.48
C SER A 558 23.31 -7.05 22.68
N GLY A 559 23.57 -7.73 23.79
CA GLY A 559 23.97 -7.13 25.07
C GLY A 559 25.35 -6.49 25.11
N LYS A 560 26.14 -6.50 24.03
CA LYS A 560 27.40 -5.77 23.83
C LYS A 560 28.54 -6.12 24.79
N TYR A 561 28.59 -7.33 25.34
CA TYR A 561 29.63 -7.75 26.30
C TYR A 561 30.55 -8.79 25.72
N TRP A 562 31.86 -8.59 25.95
CA TRP A 562 32.86 -9.60 25.71
C TRP A 562 32.88 -10.59 26.87
N ARG A 563 32.94 -11.89 26.56
CA ARG A 563 33.13 -12.96 27.53
C ARG A 563 34.53 -13.51 27.36
N LEU A 564 35.24 -13.71 28.46
CA LEU A 564 36.43 -14.49 28.49
C LEU A 564 36.05 -15.97 28.39
N ASP A 565 36.89 -16.79 27.78
CA ASP A 565 36.79 -18.25 27.82
C ASP A 565 37.05 -18.79 29.25
N GLU A 566 37.50 -17.94 30.19
CA GLU A 566 37.57 -18.16 31.63
C GLU A 566 36.90 -17.02 32.41
N PRO A 567 36.50 -17.21 33.69
CA PRO A 567 35.53 -16.31 34.34
C PRO A 567 36.02 -14.86 34.53
N ALA A 568 35.28 -14.00 33.88
CA ALA A 568 34.94 -12.63 34.22
C ALA A 568 36.04 -11.58 34.34
N THR A 569 36.32 -10.90 33.24
CA THR A 569 36.56 -9.45 33.27
C THR A 569 35.76 -8.79 32.15
N ASN A 570 34.97 -7.72 32.49
CA ASN A 570 34.19 -6.96 31.53
C ASN A 570 35.12 -6.10 30.66
N PHE A 571 35.49 -6.61 29.50
CA PHE A 571 36.11 -5.76 28.47
C PHE A 571 35.06 -4.83 27.88
N ALA A 572 35.45 -3.70 27.30
CA ALA A 572 34.56 -2.61 26.90
C ALA A 572 33.32 -3.09 26.10
N LYS A 573 32.16 -2.51 26.42
CA LYS A 573 30.93 -2.67 25.61
C LYS A 573 31.22 -2.27 24.17
N THR A 574 31.06 -3.18 23.22
CA THR A 574 31.35 -2.93 21.81
C THR A 574 30.15 -3.39 20.97
N SER A 575 29.66 -2.51 20.10
CA SER A 575 28.62 -2.85 19.14
C SER A 575 29.25 -3.13 17.78
N PHE A 576 28.80 -4.19 17.14
CA PHE A 576 29.22 -4.59 15.80
C PHE A 576 28.21 -4.16 14.72
N SER A 577 27.44 -3.08 14.97
CA SER A 577 26.61 -2.47 13.92
C SER A 577 27.50 -1.98 12.78
N ALA A 578 27.15 -2.35 11.56
CA ALA A 578 27.94 -2.02 10.38
C ALA A 578 27.07 -1.74 9.15
N ALA A 579 27.34 -0.65 8.44
CA ALA A 579 26.92 -0.54 7.05
C ALA A 579 27.76 -1.45 6.18
N TYR A 580 27.20 -2.03 5.12
CA TYR A 580 27.99 -2.88 4.23
C TYR A 580 27.54 -2.72 2.76
N VAL A 581 28.47 -3.04 1.87
CA VAL A 581 28.24 -3.22 0.44
C VAL A 581 28.96 -4.50 0.00
N GLN A 582 28.24 -5.35 -0.70
CA GLN A 582 28.74 -6.63 -1.19
C GLN A 582 28.46 -6.76 -2.69
N VAL A 583 29.35 -7.40 -3.41
CA VAL A 583 29.17 -7.79 -4.81
C VAL A 583 29.42 -9.29 -4.92
N GLY A 584 28.65 -9.99 -5.73
CA GLY A 584 28.78 -11.42 -5.84
C GLY A 584 28.25 -11.97 -7.15
N ALA A 585 28.53 -13.25 -7.34
CA ALA A 585 27.98 -14.06 -8.41
C ALA A 585 27.11 -15.18 -7.84
N SER A 586 26.10 -15.59 -8.58
CA SER A 586 25.19 -16.67 -8.20
C SER A 586 25.07 -17.71 -9.31
N LEU A 587 24.79 -18.94 -8.91
CA LEU A 587 24.25 -19.98 -9.79
C LEU A 587 22.73 -20.00 -9.61
N ASN A 588 22.03 -19.99 -10.72
CA ASN A 588 20.57 -19.94 -10.75
C ASN A 588 20.04 -21.34 -11.11
N PHE A 589 19.19 -21.87 -10.25
CA PHE A 589 18.50 -23.13 -10.47
C PHE A 589 17.01 -22.82 -10.66
N LYS A 590 16.44 -23.34 -11.73
CA LYS A 590 15.02 -23.23 -12.04
C LYS A 590 14.35 -24.56 -11.75
N ASN A 591 13.24 -24.52 -11.08
CA ASN A 591 12.34 -25.68 -10.97
C ASN A 591 11.17 -25.49 -11.91
#